data_bc0456bdf5245c3a7ba185c0a0563a9f
#
_entry.id   bc0456bdf5245c3a7ba185c0a0563a9f
#
_cell.length_a   1.000
_cell.length_b   1.000
_cell.length_c   1.000
_cell.angle_alpha   90.00
_cell.angle_beta   90.00
_cell.angle_gamma   90.00
#
_symmetry.space_group_name_H-M   'P 1'
#
loop_
_entity.id
_entity.type
_entity.pdbx_description
1 polymer ?
#
loop_
_entity_poly.entity_id
_entity_poly.type
_entity_poly.pdbx_seq_one_letter_code
_entity_poly.pdbx_strand_id
1 'polypeptide(L)'
;VENLNVNVLNKFDLVLCGHIHKPQRLSKKVYMIGAPNHQRRTDRDCELGYWKIYEDLSLKFVPLKNFPKFIDVEREEDIKDDGNYYTVIPQKASTPVNNKHKITKQLSKKSLAKRYLREKGIKDEVKTNLLIETLKKAESC
;
A
#
# COMPACT_ATOMS: atom_id res chain seq x y z
N VAL A 1 5.71 -4.70 11.17
CA VAL A 1 6.56 -5.78 10.62
C VAL A 1 7.77 -5.82 11.52
N GLU A 2 7.86 -6.84 12.37
CA GLU A 2 9.02 -7.09 13.19
C GLU A 2 10.26 -7.17 12.30
N ASN A 3 11.36 -6.61 12.75
CA ASN A 3 12.60 -6.50 12.00
C ASN A 3 13.11 -7.90 11.61
N LEU A 4 12.90 -8.29 10.35
CA LEU A 4 13.48 -9.51 9.82
C LEU A 4 15.00 -9.39 9.90
N ASN A 5 15.63 -10.23 10.71
CA ASN A 5 17.08 -10.27 10.79
C ASN A 5 17.64 -10.96 9.53
N VAL A 6 18.02 -10.17 8.55
CA VAL A 6 18.56 -10.64 7.26
C VAL A 6 19.77 -11.56 7.44
N ASN A 7 20.53 -11.39 8.52
CA ASN A 7 21.70 -12.24 8.79
C ASN A 7 21.34 -13.71 9.00
N VAL A 8 20.16 -14.01 9.58
CA VAL A 8 19.68 -15.39 9.72
C VAL A 8 19.45 -16.06 8.36
N LEU A 9 19.10 -15.28 7.37
CA LEU A 9 18.81 -15.76 6.01
C LEU A 9 20.08 -16.01 5.18
N ASN A 10 21.21 -15.43 5.55
CA ASN A 10 22.48 -15.60 4.81
C ASN A 10 23.06 -17.01 4.86
N LYS A 11 22.51 -17.91 5.70
CA LYS A 11 22.88 -19.34 5.74
C LYS A 11 22.41 -20.14 4.52
N PHE A 12 21.43 -19.62 3.78
CA PHE A 12 20.93 -20.22 2.53
C PHE A 12 21.75 -19.72 1.35
N ASP A 13 21.77 -20.47 0.25
CA ASP A 13 22.49 -20.08 -0.97
C ASP A 13 21.78 -18.94 -1.70
N LEU A 14 20.44 -18.95 -1.70
CA LEU A 14 19.59 -17.90 -2.23
C LEU A 14 18.29 -17.84 -1.44
N VAL A 15 17.84 -16.62 -1.15
CA VAL A 15 16.55 -16.34 -0.49
C VAL A 15 15.75 -15.34 -1.30
N LEU A 16 14.56 -15.72 -1.69
CA LEU A 16 13.60 -14.88 -2.39
C LEU A 16 12.42 -14.59 -1.47
N CYS A 17 12.20 -13.32 -1.19
CA CYS A 17 11.11 -12.84 -0.34
C CYS A 17 10.07 -12.14 -1.18
N GLY A 18 8.78 -12.41 -0.91
CA GLY A 18 7.63 -11.72 -1.49
C GLY A 18 7.07 -10.62 -0.60
N HIS A 19 5.79 -10.28 -0.80
CA HIS A 19 4.97 -9.32 -0.07
C HIS A 19 5.24 -7.83 -0.37
N ILE A 20 6.48 -7.38 -0.45
CA ILE A 20 6.81 -6.00 -0.79
C ILE A 20 6.92 -5.88 -2.32
N HIS A 21 6.14 -4.95 -2.92
CA HIS A 21 6.08 -4.81 -4.39
C HIS A 21 7.34 -4.24 -5.01
N LYS A 22 8.10 -3.42 -4.27
CA LYS A 22 9.35 -2.85 -4.77
C LYS A 22 10.45 -3.90 -4.79
N PRO A 23 11.05 -4.22 -5.96
CA PRO A 23 12.18 -5.14 -6.05
C PRO A 23 13.41 -4.56 -5.33
N GLN A 24 14.07 -5.36 -4.51
CA GLN A 24 15.20 -4.90 -3.72
C GLN A 24 16.18 -6.05 -3.47
N ARG A 25 17.47 -5.73 -3.50
CA ARG A 25 18.51 -6.63 -3.00
C ARG A 25 18.82 -6.25 -1.55
N LEU A 26 18.53 -7.12 -0.61
CA LEU A 26 18.74 -6.88 0.82
C LEU A 26 20.14 -7.30 1.28
N SER A 27 20.69 -8.36 0.66
CA SER A 27 22.07 -8.82 0.89
C SER A 27 22.62 -9.49 -0.39
N LYS A 28 23.80 -10.09 -0.29
CA LYS A 28 24.38 -10.84 -1.42
C LYS A 28 23.48 -11.99 -1.88
N LYS A 29 22.72 -12.58 -0.96
CA LYS A 29 21.90 -13.79 -1.18
C LYS A 29 20.39 -13.59 -0.98
N VAL A 30 19.96 -12.44 -0.45
CA VAL A 30 18.55 -12.17 -0.06
C VAL A 30 17.97 -11.08 -0.94
N TYR A 31 16.85 -11.37 -1.59
CA TYR A 31 16.17 -10.50 -2.50
C TYR A 31 14.67 -10.40 -2.18
N MET A 32 14.14 -9.19 -2.18
CA MET A 32 12.71 -8.94 -2.35
C MET A 32 12.41 -9.00 -3.83
N ILE A 33 11.62 -9.99 -4.26
CA ILE A 33 11.35 -10.18 -5.69
C ILE A 33 10.47 -9.10 -6.30
N GLY A 34 9.67 -8.44 -5.46
CA GLY A 34 8.76 -7.40 -5.92
C GLY A 34 7.51 -7.94 -6.59
N ALA A 35 6.78 -7.03 -7.25
CA ALA A 35 5.64 -7.35 -8.09
C ALA A 35 6.00 -7.21 -9.57
N PRO A 36 5.39 -7.98 -10.49
CA PRO A 36 5.67 -7.87 -11.91
C PRO A 36 5.14 -6.57 -12.53
N ASN A 37 4.05 -6.04 -12.00
CA ASN A 37 3.38 -4.83 -12.48
C ASN A 37 2.78 -4.02 -11.34
N HIS A 38 2.32 -2.81 -11.60
CA HIS A 38 1.66 -1.96 -10.64
C HIS A 38 0.32 -2.57 -10.18
N GLN A 39 0.18 -2.86 -8.90
CA GLN A 39 -1.03 -3.41 -8.28
C GLN A 39 -1.74 -2.39 -7.38
N ARG A 40 -1.02 -1.36 -6.95
CA ARG A 40 -1.52 -0.31 -6.07
C ARG A 40 -0.95 1.04 -6.49
N ARG A 41 -1.65 2.11 -6.15
CA ARG A 41 -1.18 3.48 -6.40
C ARG A 41 0.18 3.77 -5.73
N THR A 42 0.50 3.11 -4.65
CA THR A 42 1.81 3.24 -3.97
C THR A 42 2.97 2.70 -4.80
N ASP A 43 2.70 1.94 -5.86
CA ASP A 43 3.72 1.37 -6.74
C ASP A 43 4.14 2.33 -7.87
N ARG A 44 3.48 3.49 -8.02
CA ARG A 44 3.66 4.44 -9.13
C ARG A 44 5.11 4.85 -9.41
N ASP A 45 5.92 4.94 -8.35
CA ASP A 45 7.33 5.35 -8.43
C ASP A 45 8.29 4.15 -8.48
N CYS A 46 7.74 2.92 -8.64
CA CYS A 46 8.55 1.71 -8.64
C CYS A 46 8.77 1.20 -10.06
N GLU A 47 10.03 0.90 -10.40
CA GLU A 47 10.31 0.07 -11.56
C GLU A 47 10.03 -1.39 -11.18
N LEU A 48 9.01 -1.98 -11.82
CA LEU A 48 8.53 -3.33 -11.53
C LEU A 48 8.87 -4.28 -12.68
N GLY A 49 8.93 -5.58 -12.37
CA GLY A 49 9.36 -6.58 -13.32
C GLY A 49 9.57 -7.94 -12.67
N TYR A 50 10.46 -8.73 -13.24
CA TYR A 50 10.78 -10.06 -12.74
C TYR A 50 12.29 -10.28 -12.69
N TRP A 51 12.70 -11.31 -11.94
CA TRP A 51 14.09 -11.73 -11.85
C TRP A 51 14.31 -13.00 -12.65
N LYS A 52 15.34 -13.00 -13.48
CA LYS A 52 15.90 -14.23 -14.04
C LYS A 52 16.92 -14.78 -13.08
N ILE A 53 16.80 -16.07 -12.77
CA ILE A 53 17.76 -16.82 -11.94
C ILE A 53 18.52 -17.74 -12.88
N TYR A 54 19.84 -17.70 -12.80
CA TYR A 54 20.73 -18.55 -13.57
C TYR A 54 21.20 -19.74 -12.73
N GLU A 55 21.81 -20.75 -13.38
CA GLU A 55 22.28 -21.97 -12.73
C GLU A 55 23.33 -21.71 -11.64
N ASP A 56 24.12 -20.65 -11.78
CA ASP A 56 25.10 -20.18 -10.80
C ASP A 56 24.47 -19.36 -9.66
N LEU A 57 23.14 -19.35 -9.55
CA LEU A 57 22.33 -18.55 -8.61
C LEU A 57 22.51 -17.03 -8.75
N SER A 58 23.11 -16.56 -9.82
CA SER A 58 23.09 -15.14 -10.13
C SER A 58 21.70 -14.68 -10.56
N LEU A 59 21.35 -13.43 -10.25
CA LEU A 59 20.05 -12.86 -10.57
C LEU A 59 20.20 -11.64 -11.47
N LYS A 60 19.34 -11.56 -12.47
CA LYS A 60 19.17 -10.38 -13.32
C LYS A 60 17.75 -9.88 -13.26
N PHE A 61 17.55 -8.63 -12.84
CA PHE A 61 16.24 -7.99 -12.90
C PHE A 61 15.90 -7.60 -14.34
N VAL A 62 14.67 -7.87 -14.75
CA VAL A 62 14.13 -7.53 -16.07
C VAL A 62 12.88 -6.67 -15.86
N PRO A 63 12.94 -5.37 -16.14
CA PRO A 63 11.79 -4.49 -15.99
C PRO A 63 10.72 -4.80 -17.04
N LEU A 64 9.46 -4.77 -16.64
CA LEU A 64 8.31 -4.88 -17.53
C LEU A 64 7.77 -3.49 -17.84
N LYS A 65 7.76 -3.14 -19.13
CA LYS A 65 7.41 -1.78 -19.57
C LYS A 65 5.98 -1.64 -20.11
N ASN A 66 5.37 -2.74 -20.55
CA ASN A 66 4.09 -2.72 -21.30
C ASN A 66 2.89 -3.11 -20.43
N PHE A 67 2.90 -2.71 -19.16
CA PHE A 67 1.77 -2.90 -18.25
C PHE A 67 1.19 -1.55 -17.83
N PRO A 68 -0.11 -1.51 -17.55
CA PRO A 68 -0.76 -0.32 -16.98
C PRO A 68 -0.04 0.17 -15.72
N LYS A 69 0.14 1.48 -15.62
CA LYS A 69 0.80 2.14 -14.49
C LYS A 69 -0.18 3.06 -13.77
N PHE A 70 0.04 3.26 -12.48
CA PHE A 70 -0.60 4.35 -11.75
C PHE A 70 0.22 5.63 -11.99
N ILE A 71 -0.45 6.67 -12.47
CA ILE A 71 0.15 7.95 -12.81
C ILE A 71 -0.63 9.06 -12.10
N ASP A 72 0.08 9.90 -11.37
CA ASP A 72 -0.51 11.09 -10.77
C ASP A 72 -0.35 12.27 -11.77
N VAL A 73 -1.44 12.97 -12.03
CA VAL A 73 -1.46 14.17 -12.89
C VAL A 73 -2.05 15.35 -12.12
N GLU A 74 -1.76 16.56 -12.55
CA GLU A 74 -2.24 17.77 -11.88
C GLU A 74 -3.61 18.21 -12.38
N ARG A 75 -3.93 17.91 -13.65
CA ARG A 75 -5.14 18.36 -14.33
C ARG A 75 -5.79 17.19 -15.07
N GLU A 76 -7.11 17.26 -15.24
CA GLU A 76 -7.88 16.26 -15.98
C GLU A 76 -7.45 16.18 -17.46
N GLU A 77 -7.04 17.30 -18.04
CA GLU A 77 -6.55 17.38 -19.44
C GLU A 77 -5.25 16.63 -19.70
N ASP A 78 -4.50 16.26 -18.63
CA ASP A 78 -3.29 15.48 -18.71
C ASP A 78 -3.56 13.95 -18.72
N ILE A 79 -4.83 13.53 -18.60
CA ILE A 79 -5.25 12.14 -18.70
C ILE A 79 -5.17 11.69 -20.15
N LYS A 80 -4.53 10.54 -20.39
CA LYS A 80 -4.40 9.93 -21.71
C LYS A 80 -5.19 8.63 -21.78
N ASP A 81 -5.74 8.33 -22.95
CA ASP A 81 -6.35 7.02 -23.23
C ASP A 81 -5.29 6.04 -23.75
N ASP A 82 -4.39 5.63 -22.82
CA ASP A 82 -3.25 4.75 -23.10
C ASP A 82 -3.24 3.48 -22.23
N GLY A 83 -4.37 3.21 -21.56
CA GLY A 83 -4.56 2.05 -20.69
C GLY A 83 -3.93 2.18 -19.32
N ASN A 84 -3.34 3.33 -18.97
CA ASN A 84 -2.82 3.61 -17.62
C ASN A 84 -3.94 4.08 -16.67
N TYR A 85 -3.68 4.00 -15.36
CA TYR A 85 -4.59 4.46 -14.30
C TYR A 85 -4.16 5.84 -13.82
N TYR A 86 -4.92 6.87 -14.21
CA TYR A 86 -4.63 8.24 -13.83
C TYR A 86 -5.35 8.65 -12.56
N THR A 87 -4.68 9.47 -11.75
CA THR A 87 -5.29 10.13 -10.59
C THR A 87 -4.94 11.61 -10.62
N VAL A 88 -5.96 12.46 -10.66
CA VAL A 88 -5.77 13.91 -10.58
C VAL A 88 -5.46 14.28 -9.12
N ILE A 89 -4.30 14.90 -8.91
CA ILE A 89 -3.91 15.49 -7.63
C ILE A 89 -3.91 17.00 -7.81
N PRO A 90 -4.95 17.70 -7.37
CA PRO A 90 -4.97 19.16 -7.48
C PRO A 90 -3.78 19.71 -6.68
N GLN A 91 -3.00 20.60 -7.32
CA GLN A 91 -1.97 21.34 -6.61
C GLN A 91 -2.63 22.05 -5.42
N LYS A 92 -2.13 21.81 -4.23
CA LYS A 92 -2.48 22.65 -3.08
C LYS A 92 -2.05 24.06 -3.43
N ALA A 93 -3.02 24.96 -3.63
CA ALA A 93 -2.74 26.37 -3.69
C ALA A 93 -1.79 26.67 -2.52
N SER A 94 -0.67 27.31 -2.81
CA SER A 94 0.37 27.67 -1.84
C SER A 94 -0.09 28.80 -0.94
N THR A 95 -1.19 28.60 -0.25
CA THR A 95 -1.50 29.38 0.95
C THR A 95 -0.64 28.78 2.06
N PRO A 96 0.12 29.60 2.80
CA PRO A 96 0.84 29.11 3.97
C PRO A 96 -0.20 28.64 5.00
N VAL A 97 -0.61 27.41 4.87
CA VAL A 97 -1.44 26.77 5.88
C VAL A 97 -0.54 26.61 7.10
N ASN A 98 -0.82 27.44 8.09
CA ASN A 98 -0.29 27.29 9.43
C ASN A 98 -0.70 25.90 9.93
N ASN A 99 0.08 24.87 9.55
CA ASN A 99 -0.14 23.48 9.89
C ASN A 99 0.18 23.27 11.38
N LYS A 100 -0.66 23.84 12.22
CA LYS A 100 -0.98 23.14 13.46
C LYS A 100 -1.64 21.84 13.01
N HIS A 101 -0.85 20.78 12.87
CA HIS A 101 -1.38 19.43 12.78
C HIS A 101 -2.32 19.26 13.97
N LYS A 102 -3.60 19.51 13.74
CA LYS A 102 -4.63 18.90 14.56
C LYS A 102 -4.41 17.41 14.32
N ILE A 103 -3.69 16.78 15.24
CA ILE A 103 -3.73 15.34 15.42
C ILE A 103 -5.22 15.06 15.53
N THR A 104 -5.82 14.61 14.44
CA THR A 104 -7.20 14.13 14.46
C THR A 104 -7.15 13.00 15.47
N LYS A 105 -7.70 13.26 16.67
CA LYS A 105 -7.84 12.24 17.71
C LYS A 105 -8.34 10.99 17.01
N GLN A 106 -7.54 9.95 17.05
CA GLN A 106 -7.91 8.67 16.45
C GLN A 106 -9.27 8.32 17.03
N LEU A 107 -10.31 8.42 16.21
CA LEU A 107 -11.69 8.18 16.66
C LEU A 107 -11.73 6.75 17.18
N SER A 108 -12.23 6.56 18.39
CA SER A 108 -12.42 5.21 18.93
C SER A 108 -13.31 4.42 17.96
N LYS A 109 -13.13 3.09 17.89
CA LYS A 109 -13.95 2.21 17.05
C LYS A 109 -15.45 2.44 17.28
N LYS A 110 -15.85 2.71 18.54
CA LYS A 110 -17.21 3.09 18.90
C LYS A 110 -17.69 4.39 18.23
N SER A 111 -16.81 5.39 18.14
CA SER A 111 -17.12 6.66 17.47
C SER A 111 -17.21 6.50 15.96
N LEU A 112 -16.36 5.67 15.37
CA LEU A 112 -16.40 5.32 13.94
C LEU A 112 -17.68 4.57 13.60
N ALA A 113 -18.07 3.57 14.42
CA ALA A 113 -19.31 2.82 14.25
C ALA A 113 -20.53 3.72 14.30
N LYS A 114 -20.62 4.61 15.29
CA LYS A 114 -21.73 5.60 15.41
C LYS A 114 -21.77 6.54 14.20
N ARG A 115 -20.62 6.99 13.70
CA ARG A 115 -20.55 7.85 12.52
C ARG A 115 -21.06 7.11 11.28
N TYR A 116 -20.61 5.88 11.06
CA TYR A 116 -21.04 5.02 9.95
C TYR A 116 -22.56 4.82 9.95
N LEU A 117 -23.16 4.46 11.10
CA LEU A 117 -24.59 4.26 11.23
C LEU A 117 -25.37 5.54 10.92
N ARG A 118 -24.88 6.70 11.37
CA ARG A 118 -25.46 8.01 11.07
C ARG A 118 -25.42 8.33 9.56
N GLU A 119 -24.28 8.09 8.91
CA GLU A 119 -24.10 8.32 7.47
C GLU A 119 -25.02 7.41 6.64
N LYS A 120 -25.31 6.20 7.11
CA LYS A 120 -26.25 5.27 6.50
C LYS A 120 -27.73 5.50 6.88
N GLY A 121 -28.02 6.53 7.68
CA GLY A 121 -29.39 6.85 8.12
C GLY A 121 -29.99 5.82 9.07
N ILE A 122 -29.18 4.93 9.66
CA ILE A 122 -29.64 3.90 10.60
C ILE A 122 -29.77 4.51 11.99
N LYS A 123 -31.02 4.73 12.42
CA LYS A 123 -31.35 5.30 13.75
C LYS A 123 -31.72 4.23 14.78
N ASP A 124 -31.58 2.96 14.45
CA ASP A 124 -31.97 1.84 15.28
C ASP A 124 -30.94 1.62 16.41
N GLU A 125 -31.38 1.83 17.63
CA GLU A 125 -30.53 1.71 18.82
C GLU A 125 -30.08 0.27 19.09
N VAL A 126 -30.93 -0.72 18.76
CA VAL A 126 -30.64 -2.14 18.89
C VAL A 126 -29.50 -2.55 17.96
N LYS A 127 -29.54 -2.11 16.69
CA LYS A 127 -28.47 -2.36 15.71
C LYS A 127 -27.16 -1.68 16.09
N THR A 128 -27.27 -0.48 16.69
CA THR A 128 -26.09 0.25 17.18
C THR A 128 -25.40 -0.51 18.31
N ASN A 129 -26.17 -1.03 19.27
CA ASN A 129 -25.63 -1.79 20.39
C ASN A 129 -25.03 -3.13 19.94
N LEU A 130 -25.70 -3.84 19.04
CA LEU A 130 -25.20 -5.10 18.47
C LEU A 130 -23.85 -4.90 17.75
N LEU A 131 -23.71 -3.84 16.94
CA LEU A 131 -22.46 -3.53 16.26
C LEU A 131 -21.33 -3.23 17.26
N ILE A 132 -21.61 -2.49 18.32
CA ILE A 132 -20.65 -2.16 19.38
C ILE A 132 -20.21 -3.42 20.14
N GLU A 133 -21.12 -4.33 20.44
CA GLU A 133 -20.81 -5.60 21.10
C GLU A 133 -19.97 -6.52 20.22
N THR A 134 -20.29 -6.59 18.92
CA THR A 134 -19.51 -7.36 17.95
C THR A 134 -18.06 -6.85 17.86
N LEU A 135 -17.89 -5.52 17.84
CA LEU A 135 -16.55 -4.90 17.83
C LEU A 135 -15.77 -5.18 19.12
N LYS A 136 -16.43 -5.22 20.29
CA LYS A 136 -15.78 -5.57 21.56
C LYS A 136 -15.35 -7.04 21.60
N LYS A 137 -16.18 -7.96 21.09
CA LYS A 137 -15.82 -9.40 21.00
C LYS A 137 -14.63 -9.65 20.10
N ALA A 138 -14.51 -8.90 18.98
CA ALA A 138 -13.37 -8.99 18.08
C ALA A 138 -12.05 -8.44 18.68
N GLU A 139 -12.12 -7.71 19.80
CA GLU A 139 -10.94 -7.20 20.52
C GLU A 139 -10.44 -8.18 21.60
N SER A 140 -11.24 -9.19 21.96
CA SER A 140 -10.91 -10.16 23.00
C SER A 140 -10.38 -11.50 22.45
N CYS A 141 -10.22 -11.62 21.14
CA CYS A 141 -9.54 -12.72 20.45
C CYS A 141 -8.17 -12.28 19.94
#